data_e9037d02e3709f9d45508255a0b32436
#
_entry.id   e9037d02e3709f9d45508255a0b32436
#
_cell.length_a   1.000
_cell.length_b   1.000
_cell.length_c   1.000
_cell.angle_alpha   90.00
_cell.angle_beta   90.00
_cell.angle_gamma   90.00
#
_symmetry.space_group_name_H-M   'P 1'
#
loop_
_entity.id
_entity.type
_entity.pdbx_description
1 polymer ?
#
loop_
_entity_poly.entity_id
_entity_poly.type
_entity_poly.pdbx_seq_one_letter_code
_entity_poly.pdbx_strand_id
1 'polypeptide(L)'
;VPTIAQLVRKGREAKVTKTKTPALKGAPQRRGVCTRVYTTTPKKPNSALRKVARVRLSSGVEITAYIPGVGHNLQEHSIVLVRGGRVKDLPGVRYKVVRGALDTSGVRERAQARSRYGAKKES
;
A
#
# COMPACT_ATOMS: atom_id res chain seq x y z
N VAL A 1 -0.01 38.38 9.02
CA VAL A 1 1.31 38.29 9.67
C VAL A 1 1.14 38.57 11.17
N PRO A 2 1.57 37.63 12.04
CA PRO A 2 1.42 37.85 13.48
C PRO A 2 2.35 38.97 13.98
N THR A 3 1.87 39.71 14.99
CA THR A 3 2.68 40.74 15.63
C THR A 3 3.62 40.10 16.66
N ILE A 4 4.62 40.86 17.09
CA ILE A 4 5.56 40.38 18.13
C ILE A 4 4.82 40.05 19.41
N ALA A 5 3.82 40.84 19.81
CA ALA A 5 3.02 40.59 21.00
C ALA A 5 2.24 39.25 20.89
N GLN A 6 1.74 38.92 19.71
CA GLN A 6 1.05 37.65 19.49
C GLN A 6 1.99 36.45 19.59
N LEU A 7 3.22 36.57 19.06
CA LEU A 7 4.22 35.52 19.16
C LEU A 7 4.69 35.30 20.60
N VAL A 8 4.80 36.36 21.38
CA VAL A 8 5.18 36.26 22.80
C VAL A 8 4.08 35.51 23.60
N ARG A 9 2.82 35.80 23.31
CA ARG A 9 1.68 35.17 24.03
C ARG A 9 1.46 33.72 23.64
N LYS A 10 1.49 33.40 22.36
CA LYS A 10 1.11 32.06 21.85
C LYS A 10 2.31 31.25 21.37
N GLY A 11 3.42 31.92 21.03
CA GLY A 11 4.57 31.25 20.45
C GLY A 11 4.28 30.60 19.10
N ARG A 12 5.25 29.90 18.59
CA ARG A 12 5.12 29.12 17.35
C ARG A 12 4.98 27.66 17.69
N GLU A 13 4.01 27.02 17.08
CA GLU A 13 3.82 25.59 17.24
C GLU A 13 4.23 24.87 15.97
N ALA A 14 4.92 23.73 16.12
CA ALA A 14 5.27 22.92 14.99
C ALA A 14 4.00 22.31 14.36
N LYS A 15 3.94 22.32 13.04
CA LYS A 15 2.83 21.68 12.34
C LYS A 15 2.89 20.19 12.54
N VAL A 16 1.75 19.61 12.88
CA VAL A 16 1.64 18.16 13.02
C VAL A 16 1.33 17.56 11.64
N THR A 17 2.21 16.69 11.20
CA THR A 17 2.02 15.98 9.93
C THR A 17 1.33 14.66 10.18
N LYS A 18 0.15 14.49 9.58
CA LYS A 18 -0.56 13.22 9.68
C LYS A 18 0.10 12.16 8.83
N THR A 19 0.14 10.94 9.35
CA THR A 19 0.66 9.82 8.58
C THR A 19 -0.22 9.54 7.36
N LYS A 20 0.41 9.15 6.26
CA LYS A 20 -0.30 8.75 5.04
C LYS A 20 -0.77 7.29 5.09
N THR A 21 -0.33 6.55 6.09
CA THR A 21 -0.65 5.13 6.23
C THR A 21 -1.19 4.82 7.63
N PRO A 22 -2.37 5.37 8.00
CA PRO A 22 -2.89 5.21 9.36
C PRO A 22 -3.19 3.76 9.73
N ALA A 23 -3.51 2.91 8.76
CA ALA A 23 -3.82 1.51 9.02
C ALA A 23 -2.61 0.70 9.49
N LEU A 24 -1.40 1.15 9.20
CA LEU A 24 -0.17 0.48 9.62
C LEU A 24 0.22 0.79 11.06
N LYS A 25 -0.29 1.88 11.63
CA LYS A 25 -0.04 2.30 13.01
C LYS A 25 1.44 2.35 13.37
N GLY A 26 2.26 2.88 12.47
CA GLY A 26 3.70 3.02 12.67
C GLY A 26 4.54 1.79 12.35
N ALA A 27 3.93 0.65 12.03
CA ALA A 27 4.66 -0.55 11.63
C ALA A 27 5.05 -0.46 10.15
N PRO A 28 6.21 -1.04 9.74
CA PRO A 28 6.58 -1.01 8.32
C PRO A 28 5.67 -1.86 7.45
N GLN A 29 5.15 -2.97 7.97
CA GLN A 29 4.19 -3.82 7.27
C GLN A 29 3.17 -4.39 8.26
N ARG A 30 2.05 -4.86 7.71
CA ARG A 30 1.01 -5.55 8.48
C ARG A 30 0.52 -6.77 7.70
N ARG A 31 0.20 -7.82 8.42
CA ARG A 31 -0.42 -9.01 7.84
C ARG A 31 -1.93 -8.83 7.78
N GLY A 32 -2.54 -9.34 6.73
CA GLY A 32 -3.97 -9.31 6.59
C GLY A 32 -4.49 -10.46 5.76
N VAL A 33 -5.82 -10.56 5.69
CA VAL A 33 -6.52 -11.58 4.91
C VAL A 33 -7.29 -10.88 3.80
N CYS A 34 -7.15 -11.36 2.57
CA CYS A 34 -7.90 -10.84 1.43
C CYS A 34 -9.38 -11.16 1.59
N THR A 35 -10.22 -10.13 1.61
CA THR A 35 -11.67 -10.30 1.63
C THR A 35 -12.25 -10.29 0.23
N ARG A 36 -11.58 -9.61 -0.70
CA ARG A 36 -11.99 -9.52 -2.09
C ARG A 36 -10.80 -9.18 -2.98
N VAL A 37 -10.70 -9.80 -4.13
CA VAL A 37 -9.69 -9.46 -5.14
C VAL A 37 -10.41 -9.06 -6.42
N TYR A 38 -10.07 -7.90 -6.96
CA TYR A 38 -10.76 -7.37 -8.14
C TYR A 38 -9.83 -6.45 -8.93
N THR A 39 -10.34 -5.94 -10.05
CA THR A 39 -9.61 -4.97 -10.86
C THR A 39 -10.32 -3.62 -10.81
N THR A 40 -9.55 -2.55 -10.99
CA THR A 40 -10.09 -1.21 -11.02
C THR A 40 -9.39 -0.39 -12.09
N THR A 41 -10.09 0.63 -12.61
CA THR A 41 -9.50 1.53 -13.59
C THR A 41 -8.78 2.68 -12.90
N PRO A 42 -7.63 3.15 -13.46
CA PRO A 42 -6.94 4.30 -12.90
C PRO A 42 -7.66 5.62 -13.23
N LYS A 43 -7.19 6.70 -12.63
CA LYS A 43 -7.67 8.04 -12.94
C LYS A 43 -7.33 8.42 -14.38
N LYS A 44 -8.17 9.25 -15.00
CA LYS A 44 -7.84 9.86 -16.29
C LYS A 44 -6.54 10.68 -16.18
N PRO A 45 -5.67 10.71 -17.17
CA PRO A 45 -5.85 10.18 -18.54
C PRO A 45 -5.43 8.72 -18.72
N ASN A 46 -5.11 8.00 -17.65
CA ASN A 46 -4.64 6.63 -17.77
C ASN A 46 -5.80 5.65 -17.95
N SER A 47 -5.52 4.54 -18.63
CA SER A 47 -6.49 3.50 -18.86
C SER A 47 -5.81 2.13 -18.76
N ALA A 48 -6.34 1.27 -17.90
CA ALA A 48 -5.82 -0.08 -17.70
C ALA A 48 -6.75 -0.83 -16.73
N LEU A 49 -6.47 -2.10 -16.50
CA LEU A 49 -7.10 -2.87 -15.44
C LEU A 49 -6.06 -3.10 -14.34
N ARG A 50 -6.13 -2.31 -13.29
CA ARG A 50 -5.22 -2.42 -12.14
C ARG A 50 -5.74 -3.47 -11.17
N LYS A 51 -4.85 -4.36 -10.72
CA LYS A 51 -5.21 -5.45 -9.81
C LYS A 51 -5.11 -4.95 -8.39
N VAL A 52 -6.19 -5.05 -7.63
CA VAL A 52 -6.24 -4.61 -6.23
C VAL A 52 -6.92 -5.68 -5.39
N ALA A 53 -6.64 -5.65 -4.10
CA ALA A 53 -7.26 -6.54 -3.13
C ALA A 53 -7.78 -5.74 -1.97
N ARG A 54 -8.96 -6.10 -1.50
CA ARG A 54 -9.48 -5.58 -0.25
C ARG A 54 -8.99 -6.48 0.86
N VAL A 55 -8.23 -5.93 1.80
CA VAL A 55 -7.52 -6.69 2.83
C VAL A 55 -7.97 -6.25 4.21
N ARG A 56 -8.33 -7.22 5.04
CA ARG A 56 -8.62 -6.97 6.45
C ARG A 56 -7.34 -7.25 7.24
N LEU A 57 -6.79 -6.22 7.84
CA LEU A 57 -5.54 -6.33 8.58
C LEU A 57 -5.74 -7.01 9.94
N SER A 58 -4.64 -7.50 10.52
CA SER A 58 -4.66 -8.10 11.85
C SER A 58 -5.14 -7.14 12.95
N SER A 59 -5.03 -5.84 12.70
CA SER A 59 -5.56 -4.81 13.61
C SER A 59 -7.08 -4.62 13.51
N GLY A 60 -7.75 -5.28 12.57
CA GLY A 60 -9.17 -5.15 12.33
C GLY A 60 -9.57 -4.10 11.29
N VAL A 61 -8.62 -3.32 10.81
CA VAL A 61 -8.86 -2.29 9.79
C VAL A 61 -8.88 -2.93 8.41
N GLU A 62 -9.88 -2.57 7.60
CA GLU A 62 -9.99 -3.03 6.22
C GLU A 62 -9.46 -1.97 5.27
N ILE A 63 -8.58 -2.37 4.35
CA ILE A 63 -7.93 -1.45 3.39
C ILE A 63 -8.00 -2.01 1.99
N THR A 64 -7.78 -1.13 1.01
CA THR A 64 -7.57 -1.53 -0.39
C THR A 64 -6.09 -1.45 -0.69
N ALA A 65 -5.50 -2.56 -1.12
CA ALA A 65 -4.07 -2.65 -1.42
C ALA A 65 -3.87 -3.01 -2.88
N TYR A 66 -2.85 -2.40 -3.49
CA TYR A 66 -2.47 -2.70 -4.86
C TYR A 66 -1.59 -3.96 -4.91
N ILE A 67 -1.84 -4.80 -5.91
CA ILE A 67 -1.03 -5.99 -6.16
C ILE A 67 -0.01 -5.65 -7.26
N PRO A 68 1.27 -5.41 -6.91
CA PRO A 68 2.26 -5.01 -7.91
C PRO A 68 2.72 -6.17 -8.80
N GLY A 69 3.20 -5.84 -9.97
CA GLY A 69 3.76 -6.80 -10.92
C GLY A 69 2.72 -7.38 -11.87
N VAL A 70 3.16 -8.32 -12.69
CA VAL A 70 2.32 -8.96 -13.71
C VAL A 70 1.76 -10.26 -13.15
N GLY A 71 0.43 -10.36 -13.12
CA GLY A 71 -0.25 -11.54 -12.63
C GLY A 71 -0.13 -11.75 -11.12
N HIS A 72 -1.00 -12.58 -10.58
CA HIS A 72 -0.99 -12.95 -9.17
C HIS A 72 -1.78 -14.24 -8.96
N ASN A 73 -1.57 -14.85 -7.79
CA ASN A 73 -2.30 -16.05 -7.39
C ASN A 73 -3.25 -15.80 -6.21
N LEU A 74 -3.53 -14.54 -5.92
CA LEU A 74 -4.38 -14.20 -4.79
C LEU A 74 -5.85 -14.48 -5.06
N GLN A 75 -6.54 -14.91 -4.02
CA GLN A 75 -7.96 -15.17 -4.04
C GLN A 75 -8.55 -14.80 -2.68
N GLU A 76 -9.86 -14.89 -2.54
CA GLU A 76 -10.52 -14.63 -1.27
C GLU A 76 -9.93 -15.55 -0.19
N HIS A 77 -9.71 -15.00 1.00
CA HIS A 77 -9.11 -15.66 2.16
C HIS A 77 -7.60 -15.92 2.07
N SER A 78 -6.91 -15.41 1.05
CA SER A 78 -5.44 -15.46 1.00
C SER A 78 -4.84 -14.56 2.07
N ILE A 79 -3.79 -15.03 2.73
CA ILE A 79 -3.06 -14.24 3.73
C ILE A 79 -1.95 -13.47 3.02
N VAL A 80 -1.90 -12.16 3.24
CA VAL A 80 -0.94 -11.28 2.55
C VAL A 80 -0.23 -10.38 3.55
N LEU A 81 0.94 -9.90 3.15
CA LEU A 81 1.68 -8.88 3.88
C LEU A 81 1.51 -7.56 3.13
N VAL A 82 1.09 -6.52 3.83
CA VAL A 82 0.80 -5.21 3.26
C VAL A 82 1.79 -4.18 3.78
N ARG A 83 2.33 -3.37 2.89
CA ARG A 83 3.21 -2.25 3.23
C ARG A 83 2.60 -0.92 2.78
N GLY A 84 3.14 0.17 3.29
CA GLY A 84 2.76 1.50 2.81
C GLY A 84 3.28 1.73 1.39
N GLY A 85 2.59 2.58 0.67
CA GLY A 85 2.96 2.96 -0.69
C GLY A 85 1.73 3.26 -1.51
N ARG A 86 1.54 4.55 -1.80
CA ARG A 86 0.37 4.99 -2.56
C ARG A 86 0.53 4.69 -4.05
N VAL A 87 -0.58 4.34 -4.69
CA VAL A 87 -0.66 4.26 -6.15
C VAL A 87 -1.31 5.55 -6.64
N LYS A 88 -0.53 6.37 -7.34
CA LYS A 88 -0.97 7.70 -7.79
C LYS A 88 -2.18 7.61 -8.73
N ASP A 89 -2.23 6.59 -9.58
CA ASP A 89 -3.29 6.39 -10.56
C ASP A 89 -4.62 5.92 -9.94
N LEU A 90 -4.59 5.41 -8.72
CA LEU A 90 -5.77 4.82 -8.08
C LEU A 90 -6.18 5.64 -6.86
N PRO A 91 -7.39 6.21 -6.85
CA PRO A 91 -7.84 6.98 -5.68
C PRO A 91 -8.08 6.08 -4.48
N GLY A 92 -7.63 6.51 -3.30
CA GLY A 92 -7.84 5.77 -2.06
C GLY A 92 -6.95 4.57 -1.83
N VAL A 93 -6.08 4.23 -2.77
CA VAL A 93 -5.15 3.11 -2.62
C VAL A 93 -3.84 3.64 -2.03
N ARG A 94 -3.61 3.39 -0.74
CA ARG A 94 -2.44 3.88 0.00
C ARG A 94 -1.46 2.79 0.38
N TYR A 95 -1.74 1.54 -0.01
CA TYR A 95 -0.99 0.37 0.45
C TYR A 95 -0.72 -0.54 -0.72
N LYS A 96 0.31 -1.37 -0.57
CA LYS A 96 0.68 -2.37 -1.58
C LYS A 96 0.92 -3.71 -0.91
N VAL A 97 0.56 -4.79 -1.60
CA VAL A 97 0.85 -6.16 -1.17
C VAL A 97 2.32 -6.46 -1.46
N VAL A 98 3.02 -7.07 -0.50
CA VAL A 98 4.42 -7.48 -0.69
C VAL A 98 4.44 -8.80 -1.44
N ARG A 99 5.07 -8.81 -2.63
CA ARG A 99 5.18 -10.02 -3.45
C ARG A 99 6.28 -10.94 -2.89
N GLY A 100 6.03 -12.23 -2.96
CA GLY A 100 6.98 -13.22 -2.47
C GLY A 100 6.91 -13.49 -0.98
N ALA A 101 5.89 -12.97 -0.30
CA ALA A 101 5.67 -13.16 1.14
C ALA A 101 4.30 -13.80 1.38
N LEU A 102 4.23 -14.66 2.38
CA LEU A 102 2.99 -15.35 2.76
C LEU A 102 2.36 -16.07 1.55
N ASP A 103 1.06 -15.87 1.32
CA ASP A 103 0.35 -16.52 0.22
C ASP A 103 0.55 -15.86 -1.15
N THR A 104 1.24 -14.73 -1.19
CA THR A 104 1.50 -14.01 -2.44
C THR A 104 2.79 -14.52 -3.07
N SER A 105 2.68 -15.19 -4.22
CA SER A 105 3.89 -15.63 -4.94
C SER A 105 4.57 -14.46 -5.62
N GLY A 106 5.89 -14.59 -5.87
CA GLY A 106 6.64 -13.58 -6.62
C GLY A 106 6.25 -13.56 -8.10
N VAL A 107 6.68 -12.52 -8.77
CA VAL A 107 6.48 -12.38 -10.22
C VAL A 107 7.44 -13.32 -10.94
N ARG A 108 6.92 -14.14 -11.84
CA ARG A 108 7.74 -15.10 -12.59
C ARG A 108 8.50 -14.42 -13.73
N GLU A 109 9.64 -14.99 -14.07
CA GLU A 109 10.44 -14.61 -15.25
C GLU A 109 10.97 -13.17 -15.20
N ARG A 110 10.99 -12.58 -14.03
CA ARG A 110 11.49 -11.22 -13.89
C ARG A 110 13.00 -11.24 -13.66
N ALA A 111 13.75 -10.57 -14.53
CA ALA A 111 15.20 -10.51 -14.48
C ALA A 111 15.74 -9.26 -13.77
N GLN A 112 14.98 -8.17 -13.80
CA GLN A 112 15.36 -6.89 -13.20
C GLN A 112 14.42 -6.50 -12.07
N ALA A 113 14.93 -5.77 -11.08
CA ALA A 113 14.17 -5.32 -9.92
C ALA A 113 13.45 -6.47 -9.20
N ARG A 114 14.10 -7.61 -9.11
CA ARG A 114 13.51 -8.82 -8.53
C ARG A 114 13.06 -8.64 -7.08
N SER A 115 13.82 -7.88 -6.30
CA SER A 115 13.48 -7.62 -4.89
C SER A 115 12.11 -6.99 -4.70
N ARG A 116 11.72 -6.11 -5.61
CA ARG A 116 10.44 -5.41 -5.53
C ARG A 116 9.24 -6.33 -5.76
N TYR A 117 9.45 -7.42 -6.50
CA TYR A 117 8.37 -8.30 -6.93
C TYR A 117 8.54 -9.72 -6.41
N GLY A 118 9.45 -9.92 -5.47
CA GLY A 118 9.64 -11.22 -4.85
C GLY A 118 10.13 -12.31 -5.80
N ALA A 119 10.80 -11.94 -6.87
CA ALA A 119 11.31 -12.91 -7.83
C ALA A 119 12.66 -13.46 -7.38
N LYS A 120 12.79 -14.79 -7.42
CA LYS A 120 14.03 -15.46 -7.06
C LYS A 120 15.01 -15.42 -8.23
N LYS A 121 16.31 -15.46 -7.90
CA LYS A 121 17.35 -15.53 -8.92
C LYS A 121 17.28 -16.88 -9.61
N GLU A 122 17.27 -16.86 -10.92
CA GLU A 122 17.38 -18.09 -11.71
C GLU A 122 18.82 -18.59 -11.68
N SER A 123 18.97 -19.86 -11.40
CA SER A 123 20.28 -20.49 -11.35
C SER A 123 20.70 -20.99 -12.73
#